data_52bf34244b88d0d94f319b1896fea337
#
_entry.id   52bf34244b88d0d94f319b1896fea337
#
_cell.length_a   1.000
_cell.length_b   1.000
_cell.length_c   1.000
_cell.angle_alpha   90.00
_cell.angle_beta   90.00
_cell.angle_gamma   90.00
#
_symmetry.space_group_name_H-M   'P 1'
#
loop_
_entity.id
_entity.type
_entity.pdbx_description
1 polymer ?
#
loop_
_entity_poly.entity_id
_entity_poly.type
_entity_poly.pdbx_seq_one_letter_code
_entity_poly.pdbx_strand_id
1 'polypeptide(L)'
;MSECQNIHQKVIEYLEENRPRYLAAIRELARIPAPSNHEEQRAIWCKQYLESLGATGVVIDDALNVIFPYHVSENSNDLCAILGHTDVVFPDTEPLPFREENGRYYAPGIGDDTTNAVAVMEMAAMAIALNLQPKTGILFVLNSGEEGLGNLKGTRQLMKDYGSRISRFYAIDGELDSVVTDAVGSKRWRITITTEGGHSFGNFGNRNAIYYAAKMIDTFY
;
A
#
# COMPACT_ATOMS: atom_id res chain seq x y z
N MET A 1 -18.68 22.79 25.14
CA MET A 1 -17.64 22.20 24.26
C MET A 1 -18.04 22.50 22.82
N SER A 2 -17.14 22.94 21.96
CA SER A 2 -17.44 23.13 20.55
C SER A 2 -17.70 21.77 19.89
N GLU A 3 -18.46 21.75 18.78
CA GLU A 3 -18.76 20.53 18.01
C GLU A 3 -17.49 19.77 17.63
N CYS A 4 -16.41 20.48 17.30
CA CYS A 4 -15.08 19.93 17.02
C CYS A 4 -14.45 19.20 18.23
N GLN A 5 -14.60 19.75 19.44
CA GLN A 5 -14.07 19.11 20.65
C GLN A 5 -14.83 17.83 20.98
N ASN A 6 -16.12 17.79 20.68
CA ASN A 6 -16.94 16.60 20.87
C ASN A 6 -16.56 15.47 19.91
N ILE A 7 -16.28 15.79 18.63
CA ILE A 7 -15.81 14.80 17.63
C ILE A 7 -14.44 14.25 18.03
N HIS A 8 -13.50 15.10 18.42
CA HIS A 8 -12.16 14.66 18.83
C HIS A 8 -12.20 13.68 20.00
N GLN A 9 -13.01 13.96 21.02
CA GLN A 9 -13.19 13.06 22.17
C GLN A 9 -13.77 11.71 21.75
N LYS A 10 -14.80 11.70 20.88
CA LYS A 10 -15.39 10.46 20.34
C LYS A 10 -14.40 9.62 19.53
N VAL A 11 -13.51 10.27 18.79
CA VAL A 11 -12.46 9.59 18.04
C VAL A 11 -11.49 8.88 18.97
N ILE A 12 -11.04 9.54 20.04
CA ILE A 12 -10.14 8.94 21.04
C ILE A 12 -10.82 7.74 21.71
N GLU A 13 -12.05 7.91 22.19
CA GLU A 13 -12.83 6.85 22.82
C GLU A 13 -12.99 5.65 21.87
N TYR A 14 -13.36 5.88 20.62
CA TYR A 14 -13.46 4.83 19.60
C TYR A 14 -12.17 4.06 19.42
N LEU A 15 -11.04 4.77 19.32
CA LEU A 15 -9.72 4.15 19.12
C LEU A 15 -9.30 3.30 20.33
N GLU A 16 -9.57 3.77 21.55
CA GLU A 16 -9.26 3.01 22.77
C GLU A 16 -10.13 1.75 22.88
N GLU A 17 -11.43 1.87 22.66
CA GLU A 17 -12.37 0.73 22.71
C GLU A 17 -12.06 -0.34 21.65
N ASN A 18 -11.63 0.06 20.47
CA ASN A 18 -11.39 -0.84 19.36
C ASN A 18 -9.92 -1.29 19.23
N ARG A 19 -9.06 -0.87 20.16
CA ARG A 19 -7.64 -1.23 20.14
C ARG A 19 -7.36 -2.73 19.99
N PRO A 20 -8.04 -3.65 20.71
CA PRO A 20 -7.79 -5.08 20.52
C PRO A 20 -8.08 -5.56 19.10
N ARG A 21 -9.10 -5.00 18.42
CA ARG A 21 -9.48 -5.37 17.06
C ARG A 21 -8.41 -4.99 16.07
N TYR A 22 -7.97 -3.73 16.04
CA TYR A 22 -6.95 -3.33 15.06
C TYR A 22 -5.59 -3.95 15.31
N LEU A 23 -5.22 -4.25 16.57
CA LEU A 23 -4.02 -5.02 16.86
C LEU A 23 -4.12 -6.47 16.35
N ALA A 24 -5.31 -7.08 16.40
CA ALA A 24 -5.55 -8.39 15.79
C ALA A 24 -5.46 -8.30 14.25
N ALA A 25 -6.04 -7.28 13.65
CA ALA A 25 -5.97 -7.05 12.20
C ALA A 25 -4.52 -6.91 11.70
N ILE A 26 -3.67 -6.17 12.41
CA ILE A 26 -2.24 -6.07 12.11
C ILE A 26 -1.58 -7.45 12.15
N ARG A 27 -1.84 -8.27 13.18
CA ARG A 27 -1.30 -9.63 13.30
C ARG A 27 -1.72 -10.54 12.15
N GLU A 28 -2.95 -10.44 11.73
CA GLU A 28 -3.51 -11.26 10.64
C GLU A 28 -2.93 -10.82 9.29
N LEU A 29 -3.04 -9.55 8.97
CA LEU A 29 -2.57 -9.00 7.69
C LEU A 29 -1.05 -9.17 7.51
N ALA A 30 -0.27 -8.99 8.58
CA ALA A 30 1.19 -9.14 8.54
C ALA A 30 1.67 -10.56 8.18
N ARG A 31 0.83 -11.58 8.35
CA ARG A 31 1.16 -12.97 7.99
C ARG A 31 0.83 -13.32 6.56
N ILE A 32 0.01 -12.52 5.89
CA ILE A 32 -0.38 -12.76 4.51
C ILE A 32 0.74 -12.27 3.59
N PRO A 33 1.37 -13.14 2.80
CA PRO A 33 2.38 -12.71 1.85
C PRO A 33 1.76 -11.86 0.74
N ALA A 34 2.46 -10.82 0.33
CA ALA A 34 2.03 -9.96 -0.76
C ALA A 34 3.24 -9.30 -1.45
N PRO A 35 4.11 -10.09 -2.10
CA PRO A 35 5.13 -9.47 -2.93
C PRO A 35 4.49 -8.64 -4.03
N SER A 36 5.12 -7.54 -4.42
CA SER A 36 4.57 -6.64 -5.45
C SER A 36 4.16 -7.42 -6.70
N ASN A 37 2.96 -7.18 -7.19
CA ASN A 37 2.24 -7.88 -8.25
C ASN A 37 1.62 -9.25 -7.87
N HIS A 38 1.58 -9.61 -6.58
CA HIS A 38 0.95 -10.82 -6.05
C HIS A 38 0.19 -10.50 -4.76
N GLU A 39 -0.59 -9.43 -4.76
CA GLU A 39 -1.32 -8.90 -3.60
C GLU A 39 -2.73 -9.47 -3.45
N GLU A 40 -3.14 -10.44 -4.27
CA GLU A 40 -4.53 -10.94 -4.33
C GLU A 40 -5.07 -11.37 -2.97
N GLN A 41 -4.27 -12.07 -2.18
CA GLN A 41 -4.69 -12.57 -0.86
C GLN A 41 -4.94 -11.41 0.11
N ARG A 42 -4.06 -10.40 0.14
CA ARG A 42 -4.25 -9.20 0.96
C ARG A 42 -5.44 -8.38 0.49
N ALA A 43 -5.63 -8.22 -0.82
CA ALA A 43 -6.77 -7.49 -1.37
C ALA A 43 -8.10 -8.14 -0.95
N ILE A 44 -8.21 -9.48 -1.05
CA ILE A 44 -9.41 -10.22 -0.61
C ILE A 44 -9.62 -10.04 0.89
N TRP A 45 -8.57 -10.21 1.70
CA TRP A 45 -8.64 -10.05 3.16
C TRP A 45 -9.07 -8.62 3.55
N CYS A 46 -8.47 -7.60 2.98
CA CYS A 46 -8.79 -6.19 3.27
C CYS A 46 -10.25 -5.85 2.90
N LYS A 47 -10.72 -6.34 1.73
CA LYS A 47 -12.11 -6.18 1.35
C LYS A 47 -13.06 -6.81 2.38
N GLN A 48 -12.84 -8.07 2.73
CA GLN A 48 -13.65 -8.80 3.71
C GLN A 48 -13.62 -8.12 5.08
N TYR A 49 -12.46 -7.63 5.49
CA TYR A 49 -12.31 -6.90 6.74
C TYR A 49 -13.14 -5.61 6.75
N LEU A 50 -13.04 -4.77 5.73
CA LEU A 50 -13.84 -3.56 5.60
C LEU A 50 -15.36 -3.87 5.59
N GLU A 51 -15.78 -4.88 4.84
CA GLU A 51 -17.19 -5.31 4.79
C GLU A 51 -17.68 -5.80 6.16
N SER A 52 -16.85 -6.49 6.93
CA SER A 52 -17.19 -6.94 8.30
C SER A 52 -17.37 -5.77 9.27
N LEU A 53 -16.79 -4.62 8.98
CA LEU A 53 -16.90 -3.38 9.75
C LEU A 53 -18.04 -2.47 9.25
N GLY A 54 -18.86 -2.97 8.31
CA GLY A 54 -20.05 -2.28 7.82
C GLY A 54 -19.83 -1.44 6.56
N ALA A 55 -18.64 -1.53 5.93
CA ALA A 55 -18.42 -0.88 4.65
C ALA A 55 -19.26 -1.53 3.54
N THR A 56 -19.91 -0.72 2.72
CA THR A 56 -20.71 -1.18 1.58
C THR A 56 -20.17 -0.62 0.27
N GLY A 57 -20.21 -1.41 -0.80
CA GLY A 57 -19.69 -0.98 -2.09
C GLY A 57 -18.18 -1.03 -2.20
N VAL A 58 -17.51 -1.83 -1.37
CA VAL A 58 -16.06 -2.07 -1.47
C VAL A 58 -15.75 -2.84 -2.75
N VAL A 59 -14.86 -2.32 -3.56
CA VAL A 59 -14.43 -2.94 -4.81
C VAL A 59 -12.95 -3.30 -4.78
N ILE A 60 -12.58 -4.34 -5.52
CA ILE A 60 -11.20 -4.62 -5.90
C ILE A 60 -11.10 -4.31 -7.40
N ASP A 61 -10.21 -3.40 -7.77
CA ASP A 61 -10.00 -3.04 -9.18
C ASP A 61 -9.02 -3.98 -9.90
N ASP A 62 -8.82 -3.75 -11.20
CA ASP A 62 -7.93 -4.59 -12.05
C ASP A 62 -6.46 -4.52 -11.61
N ALA A 63 -6.06 -3.49 -10.85
CA ALA A 63 -4.73 -3.37 -10.30
C ALA A 63 -4.59 -3.98 -8.90
N LEU A 64 -5.67 -4.56 -8.34
CA LEU A 64 -5.76 -5.10 -6.98
C LEU A 64 -5.83 -4.02 -5.88
N ASN A 65 -6.17 -2.77 -6.20
CA ASN A 65 -6.55 -1.82 -5.16
C ASN A 65 -7.86 -2.25 -4.51
N VAL A 66 -7.94 -2.13 -3.20
CA VAL A 66 -9.21 -2.24 -2.48
C VAL A 66 -9.71 -0.82 -2.22
N ILE A 67 -10.86 -0.47 -2.75
CA ILE A 67 -11.41 0.88 -2.71
C ILE A 67 -12.75 0.86 -1.98
N PHE A 68 -12.85 1.64 -0.92
CA PHE A 68 -14.11 1.91 -0.23
C PHE A 68 -14.51 3.38 -0.45
N PRO A 69 -15.54 3.64 -1.29
CA PRO A 69 -16.09 4.98 -1.50
C PRO A 69 -17.04 5.36 -0.36
N TYR A 70 -16.64 6.31 0.48
CA TYR A 70 -17.46 6.82 1.57
C TYR A 70 -18.04 8.18 1.22
N HIS A 71 -19.38 8.30 1.22
CA HIS A 71 -20.11 9.51 0.78
C HIS A 71 -19.72 10.00 -0.63
N VAL A 72 -19.42 9.06 -1.53
CA VAL A 72 -19.10 9.35 -2.93
C VAL A 72 -20.34 9.12 -3.80
N SER A 73 -20.68 10.11 -4.62
CA SER A 73 -21.69 10.01 -5.67
C SER A 73 -21.04 10.12 -7.07
N GLU A 74 -21.79 9.79 -8.11
CA GLU A 74 -21.32 9.94 -9.50
C GLU A 74 -20.94 11.39 -9.83
N ASN A 75 -21.60 12.37 -9.21
CA ASN A 75 -21.39 13.79 -9.44
C ASN A 75 -20.32 14.42 -8.51
N SER A 76 -19.69 13.63 -7.63
CA SER A 76 -18.66 14.14 -6.73
C SER A 76 -17.38 14.46 -7.51
N ASN A 77 -17.01 15.74 -7.61
CA ASN A 77 -15.81 16.23 -8.32
C ASN A 77 -14.76 16.83 -7.36
N ASP A 78 -14.89 16.59 -6.07
CA ASP A 78 -13.99 17.06 -5.02
C ASP A 78 -13.80 15.89 -4.04
N LEU A 79 -12.99 14.91 -4.44
CA LEU A 79 -12.74 13.71 -3.64
C LEU A 79 -11.44 13.84 -2.85
N CYS A 80 -11.45 13.28 -1.66
CA CYS A 80 -10.27 13.08 -0.84
C CYS A 80 -9.88 11.61 -0.90
N ALA A 81 -8.70 11.27 -1.40
CA ALA A 81 -8.16 9.92 -1.36
C ALA A 81 -7.20 9.76 -0.18
N ILE A 82 -7.38 8.71 0.60
CA ILE A 82 -6.52 8.34 1.73
C ILE A 82 -6.05 6.91 1.46
N LEU A 83 -4.74 6.72 1.36
CA LEU A 83 -4.14 5.47 0.93
C LEU A 83 -3.17 4.91 1.96
N GLY A 84 -3.07 3.57 1.99
CA GLY A 84 -1.97 2.79 2.53
C GLY A 84 -1.72 1.61 1.61
N HIS A 85 -0.47 1.17 1.41
CA HIS A 85 -0.20 0.11 0.45
C HIS A 85 -0.23 -1.29 1.06
N THR A 86 -0.49 -2.28 0.22
CA THR A 86 -0.66 -3.67 0.64
C THR A 86 0.51 -4.57 0.29
N ASP A 87 1.34 -4.19 -0.65
CA ASP A 87 2.50 -4.99 -1.02
C ASP A 87 3.69 -4.81 -0.09
N VAL A 88 4.60 -5.76 -0.13
CA VAL A 88 5.85 -5.78 0.62
C VAL A 88 7.01 -6.15 -0.29
N VAL A 89 8.22 -5.69 0.03
CA VAL A 89 9.44 -5.98 -0.76
C VAL A 89 9.92 -7.43 -0.67
N PHE A 90 9.32 -8.24 0.21
CA PHE A 90 9.73 -9.63 0.45
C PHE A 90 9.11 -10.55 -0.59
N PRO A 91 9.91 -11.42 -1.27
CA PRO A 91 9.41 -12.26 -2.36
C PRO A 91 8.68 -13.52 -1.91
N ASP A 92 8.51 -13.72 -0.61
CA ASP A 92 7.91 -14.91 -0.04
C ASP A 92 6.44 -15.04 -0.40
N THR A 93 6.01 -16.23 -0.76
CA THR A 93 4.62 -16.59 -1.07
C THR A 93 3.98 -17.46 0.00
N GLU A 94 4.76 -17.91 0.99
CA GLU A 94 4.31 -18.63 2.17
C GLU A 94 4.02 -17.65 3.31
N PRO A 95 3.21 -18.04 4.31
CA PRO A 95 2.88 -17.16 5.43
C PRO A 95 4.12 -16.54 6.08
N LEU A 96 4.11 -15.23 6.22
CA LEU A 96 5.23 -14.49 6.78
C LEU A 96 5.35 -14.73 8.29
N PRO A 97 6.59 -14.78 8.83
CA PRO A 97 6.81 -14.93 10.25
C PRO A 97 6.31 -13.71 11.02
N PHE A 98 5.64 -13.95 12.12
CA PHE A 98 5.19 -12.91 13.04
C PHE A 98 5.65 -13.21 14.46
N ARG A 99 6.19 -12.22 15.14
CA ARG A 99 6.64 -12.33 16.54
C ARG A 99 6.15 -11.13 17.34
N GLU A 100 5.66 -11.39 18.54
CA GLU A 100 5.36 -10.36 19.53
C GLU A 100 6.32 -10.51 20.71
N GLU A 101 7.00 -9.43 21.07
CA GLU A 101 7.96 -9.42 22.17
C GLU A 101 7.99 -8.04 22.81
N ASN A 102 7.88 -8.00 24.14
CA ASN A 102 7.96 -6.76 24.93
C ASN A 102 6.98 -5.66 24.44
N GLY A 103 5.76 -6.04 24.03
CA GLY A 103 4.75 -5.12 23.53
C GLY A 103 5.04 -4.56 22.14
N ARG A 104 5.97 -5.16 21.39
CA ARG A 104 6.30 -4.82 20.00
C ARG A 104 5.98 -5.97 19.07
N TYR A 105 5.57 -5.64 17.87
CA TYR A 105 5.32 -6.58 16.78
C TYR A 105 6.47 -6.56 15.78
N TYR A 106 6.84 -7.75 15.31
CA TYR A 106 7.90 -7.95 14.33
C TYR A 106 7.40 -8.86 13.22
N ALA A 107 7.35 -8.37 12.01
CA ALA A 107 7.10 -9.13 10.79
C ALA A 107 7.68 -8.40 9.58
N PRO A 108 7.98 -9.10 8.48
CA PRO A 108 8.36 -8.45 7.22
C PRO A 108 7.27 -7.46 6.76
N GLY A 109 7.64 -6.22 6.44
CA GLY A 109 6.70 -5.20 5.96
C GLY A 109 5.64 -4.76 6.99
N ILE A 110 5.87 -4.93 8.31
CA ILE A 110 4.86 -4.56 9.31
C ILE A 110 4.76 -3.05 9.51
N GLY A 111 5.88 -2.32 9.43
CA GLY A 111 5.92 -0.85 9.52
C GLY A 111 5.73 -0.16 8.18
N ASP A 112 6.09 -0.86 7.12
CA ASP A 112 6.03 -0.42 5.74
C ASP A 112 5.36 -1.53 4.90
N ASP A 113 4.06 -1.53 4.71
CA ASP A 113 3.09 -0.50 5.13
C ASP A 113 1.88 -1.13 5.87
N THR A 114 2.02 -2.41 6.32
CA THR A 114 0.91 -3.21 6.89
C THR A 114 0.16 -2.46 8.01
N THR A 115 0.89 -1.79 8.91
CA THR A 115 0.27 -1.05 10.01
C THR A 115 -0.55 0.13 9.53
N ASN A 116 -0.05 0.87 8.54
CA ASN A 116 -0.76 2.02 7.97
C ASN A 116 -1.93 1.57 7.09
N ALA A 117 -1.81 0.45 6.37
CA ALA A 117 -2.94 -0.15 5.66
C ALA A 117 -4.10 -0.48 6.63
N VAL A 118 -3.78 -1.06 7.80
CA VAL A 118 -4.80 -1.28 8.85
C VAL A 118 -5.33 0.04 9.39
N ALA A 119 -4.48 1.06 9.59
CA ALA A 119 -4.93 2.37 10.04
C ALA A 119 -5.93 3.01 9.06
N VAL A 120 -5.71 2.90 7.76
CA VAL A 120 -6.66 3.38 6.72
C VAL A 120 -8.01 2.66 6.83
N MET A 121 -8.01 1.33 7.03
CA MET A 121 -9.24 0.57 7.22
C MET A 121 -9.96 0.95 8.52
N GLU A 122 -9.22 1.20 9.60
CA GLU A 122 -9.80 1.65 10.87
C GLU A 122 -10.33 3.09 10.80
N MET A 123 -9.72 3.96 10.02
CA MET A 123 -10.28 5.28 9.73
C MET A 123 -11.63 5.17 9.01
N ALA A 124 -11.76 4.25 8.06
CA ALA A 124 -13.02 3.96 7.39
C ALA A 124 -14.07 3.41 8.37
N ALA A 125 -13.69 2.43 9.20
CA ALA A 125 -14.56 1.85 10.23
C ALA A 125 -15.04 2.90 11.24
N MET A 126 -14.16 3.77 11.69
CA MET A 126 -14.50 4.88 12.59
C MET A 126 -15.47 5.86 11.93
N ALA A 127 -15.24 6.20 10.64
CA ALA A 127 -16.15 7.08 9.92
C ALA A 127 -17.58 6.50 9.85
N ILE A 128 -17.69 5.19 9.63
CA ILE A 128 -18.98 4.48 9.64
C ILE A 128 -19.60 4.49 11.05
N ALA A 129 -18.86 4.04 12.05
CA ALA A 129 -19.36 3.86 13.41
C ALA A 129 -19.82 5.17 14.05
N LEU A 130 -19.10 6.25 13.82
CA LEU A 130 -19.44 7.59 14.29
C LEU A 130 -20.40 8.34 13.36
N ASN A 131 -20.82 7.71 12.27
CA ASN A 131 -21.68 8.31 11.23
C ASN A 131 -21.19 9.70 10.81
N LEU A 132 -19.90 9.79 10.50
CA LEU A 132 -19.28 11.05 10.10
C LEU A 132 -19.86 11.53 8.77
N GLN A 133 -20.13 12.83 8.69
CA GLN A 133 -20.69 13.45 7.49
C GLN A 133 -19.64 14.37 6.85
N PRO A 134 -18.74 13.83 6.02
CA PRO A 134 -17.69 14.64 5.38
C PRO A 134 -18.32 15.59 4.36
N LYS A 135 -17.73 16.77 4.20
CA LYS A 135 -18.16 17.75 3.19
C LYS A 135 -17.85 17.28 1.77
N THR A 136 -16.86 16.43 1.62
CA THR A 136 -16.41 15.87 0.34
C THR A 136 -16.36 14.35 0.44
N GLY A 137 -16.61 13.64 -0.66
CA GLY A 137 -16.49 12.20 -0.68
C GLY A 137 -15.07 11.73 -0.37
N ILE A 138 -14.94 10.63 0.34
CA ILE A 138 -13.65 10.04 0.71
C ILE A 138 -13.49 8.70 0.00
N LEU A 139 -12.34 8.49 -0.62
CA LEU A 139 -11.89 7.17 -1.09
C LEU A 139 -10.87 6.64 -0.07
N PHE A 140 -11.25 5.62 0.70
CA PHE A 140 -10.29 4.85 1.48
C PHE A 140 -9.73 3.76 0.58
N VAL A 141 -8.42 3.73 0.40
CA VAL A 141 -7.76 2.89 -0.61
C VAL A 141 -6.63 2.10 0.02
N LEU A 142 -6.66 0.78 -0.15
CA LEU A 142 -5.51 -0.08 0.09
C LEU A 142 -4.90 -0.34 -1.29
N ASN A 143 -3.85 0.39 -1.63
CA ASN A 143 -3.28 0.31 -2.97
C ASN A 143 -2.23 -0.79 -3.08
N SER A 144 -2.05 -1.27 -4.30
CA SER A 144 -1.12 -2.34 -4.66
C SER A 144 0.09 -1.81 -5.41
N GLY A 145 1.19 -2.57 -5.38
CA GLY A 145 2.35 -2.34 -6.23
C GLY A 145 3.00 -0.98 -6.01
N GLU A 146 3.05 -0.52 -4.77
CA GLU A 146 3.80 0.68 -4.37
C GLU A 146 5.29 0.39 -4.45
N GLU A 147 5.70 -0.74 -3.91
CA GLU A 147 7.07 -1.16 -3.72
C GLU A 147 7.76 -1.61 -5.02
N GLY A 148 9.07 -1.46 -5.02
CA GLY A 148 10.00 -2.09 -5.94
C GLY A 148 9.56 -2.13 -7.41
N LEU A 149 9.32 -3.33 -7.92
CA LEU A 149 8.90 -3.57 -9.30
C LEU A 149 7.38 -3.39 -9.53
N GLY A 150 6.61 -3.11 -8.50
CA GLY A 150 5.19 -2.76 -8.59
C GLY A 150 4.96 -1.47 -9.39
N ASN A 151 5.94 -0.56 -9.37
CA ASN A 151 5.96 0.66 -10.17
C ASN A 151 4.70 1.51 -10.03
N LEU A 152 4.17 1.59 -8.80
CA LEU A 152 2.96 2.33 -8.45
C LEU A 152 1.73 1.92 -9.29
N LYS A 153 1.60 0.63 -9.65
CA LYS A 153 0.52 0.17 -10.52
C LYS A 153 -0.88 0.52 -9.98
N GLY A 154 -1.06 0.34 -8.67
CA GLY A 154 -2.32 0.66 -8.01
C GLY A 154 -2.63 2.14 -8.04
N THR A 155 -1.69 2.99 -7.66
CA THR A 155 -1.85 4.44 -7.73
C THR A 155 -2.12 4.93 -9.16
N ARG A 156 -1.43 4.36 -10.16
CA ARG A 156 -1.68 4.69 -11.58
C ARG A 156 -3.09 4.32 -12.02
N GLN A 157 -3.61 3.18 -11.59
CA GLN A 157 -4.99 2.77 -11.89
C GLN A 157 -5.99 3.69 -11.19
N LEU A 158 -5.78 3.98 -9.89
CA LEU A 158 -6.62 4.92 -9.14
C LEU A 158 -6.69 6.28 -9.82
N MET A 159 -5.54 6.82 -10.25
CA MET A 159 -5.49 8.13 -10.95
C MET A 159 -6.11 8.08 -12.35
N LYS A 160 -6.12 6.94 -13.02
CA LYS A 160 -6.84 6.77 -14.28
C LYS A 160 -8.35 6.81 -14.08
N ASP A 161 -8.85 6.17 -13.01
CA ASP A 161 -10.29 6.00 -12.78
C ASP A 161 -10.91 7.20 -12.04
N TYR A 162 -10.17 7.81 -11.11
CA TYR A 162 -10.68 8.86 -10.23
C TYR A 162 -9.87 10.17 -10.29
N GLY A 163 -8.72 10.22 -10.97
CA GLY A 163 -7.77 11.33 -10.87
C GLY A 163 -8.37 12.70 -11.22
N SER A 164 -9.28 12.77 -12.19
CA SER A 164 -9.97 14.03 -12.54
C SER A 164 -10.94 14.54 -11.44
N ARG A 165 -11.26 13.69 -10.47
CA ARG A 165 -12.22 13.96 -9.38
C ARG A 165 -11.52 14.14 -8.03
N ILE A 166 -10.26 13.70 -7.89
CA ILE A 166 -9.48 13.79 -6.66
C ILE A 166 -8.87 15.19 -6.56
N SER A 167 -9.23 15.91 -5.50
CA SER A 167 -8.65 17.23 -5.16
C SER A 167 -7.60 17.14 -4.06
N ARG A 168 -7.64 16.10 -3.23
CA ARG A 168 -6.72 15.86 -2.11
C ARG A 168 -6.31 14.39 -2.09
N PHE A 169 -5.02 14.18 -1.91
CA PHE A 169 -4.41 12.85 -1.95
C PHE A 169 -3.43 12.71 -0.78
N TYR A 170 -3.69 11.74 0.09
CA TYR A 170 -2.86 11.44 1.25
C TYR A 170 -2.41 9.99 1.17
N ALA A 171 -1.13 9.75 0.91
CA ALA A 171 -0.50 8.45 1.10
C ALA A 171 0.05 8.41 2.54
N ILE A 172 -0.39 7.42 3.30
CA ILE A 172 0.08 7.17 4.65
C ILE A 172 1.07 6.02 4.53
N ASP A 173 2.34 6.29 4.84
CA ASP A 173 3.43 5.38 4.58
C ASP A 173 4.57 5.61 5.58
N GLY A 174 5.24 4.52 5.99
CA GLY A 174 6.34 4.57 6.93
C GLY A 174 6.00 5.22 8.28
N GLU A 175 6.88 6.08 8.77
CA GLU A 175 6.73 6.76 10.06
C GLU A 175 5.84 8.01 9.93
N LEU A 176 4.99 8.26 10.92
CA LEU A 176 4.01 9.35 10.91
C LEU A 176 4.49 10.62 11.65
N ASP A 177 5.78 10.84 11.75
CA ASP A 177 6.39 12.01 12.41
C ASP A 177 6.68 13.16 11.46
N SER A 178 6.50 12.96 10.17
CA SER A 178 6.79 13.94 9.11
C SER A 178 5.73 13.93 8.00
N VAL A 179 5.74 14.98 7.20
CA VAL A 179 4.92 15.10 5.98
C VAL A 179 5.84 15.42 4.82
N VAL A 180 5.85 14.53 3.82
CA VAL A 180 6.61 14.71 2.58
C VAL A 180 5.72 15.38 1.55
N THR A 181 6.11 16.57 1.09
CA THR A 181 5.37 17.36 0.09
C THR A 181 6.00 17.36 -1.29
N ASP A 182 7.25 16.98 -1.37
CA ASP A 182 8.04 16.94 -2.60
C ASP A 182 8.65 15.57 -2.80
N ALA A 183 8.47 15.00 -3.99
CA ALA A 183 8.98 13.67 -4.31
C ALA A 183 9.92 13.72 -5.52
N VAL A 184 10.90 12.83 -5.53
CA VAL A 184 11.79 12.61 -6.68
C VAL A 184 11.18 11.56 -7.60
N GLY A 185 11.35 11.76 -8.91
CA GLY A 185 10.96 10.75 -9.90
C GLY A 185 11.92 9.57 -9.91
N SER A 186 11.41 8.39 -10.24
CA SER A 186 12.21 7.17 -10.43
C SER A 186 11.92 6.57 -11.79
N LYS A 187 12.96 6.18 -12.51
CA LYS A 187 12.88 5.44 -13.77
C LYS A 187 13.79 4.23 -13.69
N ARG A 188 13.21 3.04 -13.78
CA ARG A 188 13.93 1.78 -13.64
C ARG A 188 14.06 1.07 -14.99
N TRP A 189 15.22 0.50 -15.25
CA TRP A 189 15.51 -0.25 -16.45
C TRP A 189 16.06 -1.62 -16.08
N ARG A 190 15.58 -2.65 -16.77
CA ARG A 190 16.23 -3.96 -16.74
C ARG A 190 17.00 -4.11 -18.04
N ILE A 191 18.31 -4.25 -17.94
CA ILE A 191 19.17 -4.46 -19.09
C ILE A 191 19.70 -5.88 -19.00
N THR A 192 19.51 -6.64 -20.08
CA THR A 192 20.01 -8.02 -20.20
C THR A 192 21.08 -8.05 -21.27
N ILE A 193 22.25 -8.54 -20.92
CA ILE A 193 23.36 -8.72 -21.84
C ILE A 193 23.57 -10.20 -22.06
N THR A 194 23.41 -10.64 -23.29
CA THR A 194 23.61 -12.04 -23.70
C THR A 194 24.80 -12.11 -24.63
N THR A 195 25.64 -13.09 -24.40
CA THR A 195 26.79 -13.42 -25.27
C THR A 195 26.74 -14.89 -25.64
N GLU A 196 27.57 -15.32 -26.58
CA GLU A 196 27.65 -16.67 -27.09
C GLU A 196 27.99 -17.73 -26.01
N GLY A 197 28.57 -17.31 -24.88
CA GLY A 197 29.03 -18.23 -23.84
C GLY A 197 30.19 -19.13 -24.32
N GLY A 198 30.45 -20.20 -23.54
CA GLY A 198 31.41 -21.23 -23.92
C GLY A 198 32.34 -21.67 -22.78
N HIS A 199 33.12 -22.71 -23.04
CA HIS A 199 34.13 -23.20 -22.08
C HIS A 199 35.32 -22.26 -22.01
N SER A 200 35.78 -21.97 -20.80
CA SER A 200 36.83 -20.94 -20.54
C SER A 200 38.16 -21.15 -21.33
N PHE A 201 38.51 -22.42 -21.57
CA PHE A 201 39.69 -22.77 -22.36
C PHE A 201 39.36 -23.00 -23.85
N GLY A 202 38.33 -23.85 -24.13
CA GLY A 202 38.00 -24.23 -25.51
C GLY A 202 37.41 -23.10 -26.36
N ASN A 203 36.81 -22.12 -25.72
CA ASN A 203 36.18 -20.95 -26.36
C ASN A 203 36.83 -19.63 -25.87
N PHE A 204 38.14 -19.68 -25.60
CA PHE A 204 38.87 -18.49 -25.18
C PHE A 204 38.79 -17.42 -26.27
N GLY A 205 38.43 -16.20 -25.87
CA GLY A 205 38.21 -15.08 -26.81
C GLY A 205 36.76 -14.78 -27.13
N ASN A 206 35.81 -15.63 -26.73
CA ASN A 206 34.39 -15.31 -26.78
C ASN A 206 34.06 -14.07 -25.93
N ARG A 207 33.01 -13.35 -26.33
CA ARG A 207 32.57 -12.16 -25.62
C ARG A 207 32.10 -12.50 -24.21
N ASN A 208 32.46 -11.66 -23.25
CA ASN A 208 32.09 -11.83 -21.85
C ASN A 208 30.98 -10.84 -21.47
N ALA A 209 29.83 -11.36 -21.08
CA ALA A 209 28.66 -10.55 -20.71
C ALA A 209 28.95 -9.60 -19.54
N ILE A 210 29.74 -10.04 -18.55
CA ILE A 210 30.12 -9.22 -17.38
C ILE A 210 30.97 -8.04 -17.82
N TYR A 211 31.93 -8.25 -18.73
CA TYR A 211 32.74 -7.17 -19.27
C TYR A 211 31.91 -6.09 -19.97
N TYR A 212 30.95 -6.50 -20.80
CA TYR A 212 30.07 -5.55 -21.50
C TYR A 212 29.09 -4.87 -20.52
N ALA A 213 28.61 -5.56 -19.49
CA ALA A 213 27.82 -4.95 -18.44
C ALA A 213 28.61 -3.87 -17.69
N ALA A 214 29.85 -4.18 -17.29
CA ALA A 214 30.70 -3.21 -16.59
C ALA A 214 31.01 -1.98 -17.46
N LYS A 215 31.33 -2.18 -18.75
CA LYS A 215 31.56 -1.09 -19.68
C LYS A 215 30.34 -0.21 -19.90
N MET A 216 29.16 -0.81 -19.94
CA MET A 216 27.92 -0.06 -20.06
C MET A 216 27.65 0.77 -18.79
N ILE A 217 27.83 0.20 -17.59
CA ILE A 217 27.67 0.92 -16.31
C ILE A 217 28.60 2.14 -16.29
N ASP A 218 29.85 1.97 -16.66
CA ASP A 218 30.86 3.07 -16.75
C ASP A 218 30.45 4.18 -17.72
N THR A 219 29.69 3.84 -18.76
CA THR A 219 29.18 4.83 -19.74
C THR A 219 27.98 5.63 -19.19
N PHE A 220 27.20 5.04 -18.27
CA PHE A 220 26.05 5.71 -17.65
C PHE A 220 26.41 6.61 -16.46
N TYR A 221 27.57 6.43 -15.87
CA TYR A 221 28.05 7.18 -14.72
C TYR A 221 28.95 8.32 -15.15
#